data_b640eae3cea0b83a28c0ce13f7345349
#
_entry.id   b640eae3cea0b83a28c0ce13f7345349
#
_cell.length_a   1.000
_cell.length_b   1.000
_cell.length_c   1.000
_cell.angle_alpha   90.00
_cell.angle_beta   90.00
_cell.angle_gamma   90.00
#
_symmetry.space_group_name_H-M   'P 1'
#
loop_
_entity.id
_entity.type
_entity.pdbx_description
1 polymer ?
#
loop_
_entity_poly.entity_id
_entity_poly.type
_entity_poly.pdbx_seq_one_letter_code
_entity_poly.pdbx_strand_id
1 'polypeptide(L)'
;MEDDDEASRIIEAVLDSSARFGIPLYIETHRATIFQDIWRTVQFIRKHPDVRVNGDFSHWYTGQEFVYGGFEAKMQFIEPVLERVRFLHGRIGNPGSIQVDIGEDEAPYIGHFRALWTRSMEHFLRQASPGDFLCFVPELLSPRIYYGRVFRDAGGELREESDRWTQSLVLRKIAQDCFVKAQTLSDSAIGGRA
;
A
#
# COMPACT_ATOMS: atom_id res chain seq x y z
N MET A 1 16.80 14.52 -7.45
CA MET A 1 15.67 14.43 -6.45
C MET A 1 14.88 15.71 -6.64
N GLU A 2 13.64 15.57 -6.96
CA GLU A 2 12.75 16.68 -7.32
C GLU A 2 12.49 17.57 -6.12
N ASP A 3 12.49 18.88 -6.34
CA ASP A 3 11.97 19.83 -5.36
C ASP A 3 10.42 19.80 -5.32
N ASP A 4 9.80 20.55 -4.42
CA ASP A 4 8.34 20.51 -4.24
C ASP A 4 7.56 21.10 -5.41
N ASP A 5 8.16 22.04 -6.15
CA ASP A 5 7.55 22.61 -7.34
C ASP A 5 7.63 21.65 -8.54
N GLU A 6 8.76 20.96 -8.71
CA GLU A 6 8.90 19.90 -9.70
C GLU A 6 7.96 18.73 -9.43
N ALA A 7 7.87 18.27 -8.17
CA ALA A 7 6.96 17.22 -7.78
C ALA A 7 5.49 17.63 -8.02
N SER A 8 5.11 18.87 -7.72
CA SER A 8 3.78 19.39 -8.04
C SER A 8 3.49 19.36 -9.54
N ARG A 9 4.45 19.80 -10.38
CA ARG A 9 4.29 19.72 -11.86
C ARG A 9 4.12 18.29 -12.36
N ILE A 10 4.82 17.33 -11.76
CA ILE A 10 4.66 15.89 -12.09
C ILE A 10 3.24 15.45 -11.74
N ILE A 11 2.74 15.78 -10.55
CA ILE A 11 1.39 15.45 -10.12
C ILE A 11 0.35 16.05 -11.07
N GLU A 12 0.47 17.32 -11.42
CA GLU A 12 -0.42 18.01 -12.36
C GLU A 12 -0.40 17.33 -13.73
N ALA A 13 0.78 16.97 -14.25
CA ALA A 13 0.90 16.26 -15.52
C ALA A 13 0.24 14.87 -15.49
N VAL A 14 0.28 14.15 -14.36
CA VAL A 14 -0.44 12.89 -14.18
C VAL A 14 -1.95 13.11 -14.19
N LEU A 15 -2.45 14.11 -13.46
CA LEU A 15 -3.87 14.44 -13.42
C LEU A 15 -4.39 14.87 -14.81
N ASP A 16 -3.68 15.75 -15.51
CA ASP A 16 -4.01 16.21 -16.86
C ASP A 16 -4.02 15.04 -17.86
N SER A 17 -3.04 14.14 -17.76
CA SER A 17 -2.99 12.93 -18.61
C SER A 17 -4.16 12.01 -18.34
N SER A 18 -4.49 11.77 -17.07
CA SER A 18 -5.66 10.99 -16.69
C SER A 18 -6.95 11.56 -17.25
N ALA A 19 -7.15 12.85 -17.09
CA ALA A 19 -8.32 13.56 -17.62
C ALA A 19 -8.37 13.53 -19.16
N ARG A 20 -7.25 13.81 -19.82
CA ARG A 20 -7.15 13.86 -21.29
C ARG A 20 -7.48 12.53 -21.96
N PHE A 21 -7.04 11.42 -21.38
CA PHE A 21 -7.22 10.10 -21.97
C PHE A 21 -8.42 9.33 -21.40
N GLY A 22 -9.07 9.85 -20.36
CA GLY A 22 -10.16 9.16 -19.66
C GLY A 22 -9.72 7.86 -18.98
N ILE A 23 -8.43 7.75 -18.62
CA ILE A 23 -7.85 6.57 -17.98
C ILE A 23 -7.40 6.98 -16.59
N PRO A 24 -7.91 6.34 -15.52
CA PRO A 24 -7.45 6.60 -14.16
C PRO A 24 -5.95 6.32 -14.00
N LEU A 25 -5.21 7.31 -13.53
CA LEU A 25 -3.79 7.16 -13.17
C LEU A 25 -3.64 7.31 -11.66
N TYR A 26 -2.82 6.44 -11.07
CA TYR A 26 -2.56 6.41 -9.64
C TYR A 26 -1.07 6.60 -9.38
N ILE A 27 -0.70 7.49 -8.45
CA ILE A 27 0.70 7.67 -8.06
C ILE A 27 1.00 6.68 -6.93
N GLU A 28 2.06 5.91 -7.11
CA GLU A 28 2.43 4.88 -6.14
C GLU A 28 3.24 5.43 -4.97
N THR A 29 2.96 4.91 -3.77
CA THR A 29 3.76 5.15 -2.56
C THR A 29 5.08 4.36 -2.62
N HIS A 30 5.90 4.68 -3.61
CA HIS A 30 7.12 3.93 -3.90
C HIS A 30 8.37 4.69 -3.45
N ARG A 31 9.36 3.99 -2.87
CA ARG A 31 10.69 4.55 -2.61
C ARG A 31 11.32 5.02 -3.91
N ALA A 32 12.16 6.04 -3.84
CA ALA A 32 12.79 6.69 -5.00
C ALA A 32 11.79 7.31 -6.01
N THR A 33 10.59 7.69 -5.54
CA THR A 33 9.62 8.50 -6.28
C THR A 33 9.22 9.74 -5.48
N ILE A 34 8.36 10.58 -6.04
CA ILE A 34 7.87 11.78 -5.35
C ILE A 34 7.04 11.46 -4.09
N PHE A 35 6.51 10.23 -3.98
CA PHE A 35 5.74 9.74 -2.83
C PHE A 35 6.54 8.80 -1.92
N GLN A 36 7.87 8.89 -1.92
CA GLN A 36 8.73 8.05 -1.07
C GLN A 36 8.61 8.32 0.44
N ASP A 37 8.21 9.53 0.82
CA ASP A 37 8.17 10.03 2.20
C ASP A 37 6.75 10.36 2.64
N ILE A 38 6.35 9.87 3.84
CA ILE A 38 4.97 10.03 4.33
C ILE A 38 4.62 11.50 4.59
N TRP A 39 5.56 12.28 5.12
CA TRP A 39 5.30 13.68 5.46
C TRP A 39 5.05 14.48 4.18
N ARG A 40 5.95 14.36 3.22
CA ARG A 40 5.88 15.04 1.92
C ARG A 40 4.64 14.61 1.13
N THR A 41 4.35 13.30 1.12
CA THR A 41 3.15 12.77 0.44
C THR A 41 1.87 13.36 1.02
N VAL A 42 1.73 13.44 2.35
CA VAL A 42 0.56 14.07 2.98
C VAL A 42 0.41 15.54 2.57
N GLN A 43 1.52 16.31 2.44
CA GLN A 43 1.45 17.68 1.98
C GLN A 43 0.97 17.76 0.52
N PHE A 44 1.46 16.88 -0.36
CA PHE A 44 1.01 16.84 -1.76
C PHE A 44 -0.45 16.42 -1.89
N ILE A 45 -0.92 15.45 -1.12
CA ILE A 45 -2.34 15.07 -1.11
C ILE A 45 -3.24 16.23 -0.68
N ARG A 46 -2.81 17.03 0.29
CA ARG A 46 -3.55 18.23 0.72
C ARG A 46 -3.54 19.33 -0.34
N LYS A 47 -2.42 19.51 -1.05
CA LYS A 47 -2.27 20.49 -2.12
C LYS A 47 -3.01 20.08 -3.40
N HIS A 48 -3.06 18.77 -3.70
CA HIS A 48 -3.65 18.19 -4.90
C HIS A 48 -4.72 17.16 -4.54
N PRO A 49 -5.95 17.58 -4.13
CA PRO A 49 -6.97 16.69 -3.57
C PRO A 49 -7.53 15.65 -4.56
N ASP A 50 -7.32 15.85 -5.86
CA ASP A 50 -7.78 14.95 -6.91
C ASP A 50 -6.85 13.77 -7.16
N VAL A 51 -5.65 13.78 -6.58
CA VAL A 51 -4.70 12.68 -6.68
C VAL A 51 -5.33 11.40 -6.14
N ARG A 52 -5.10 10.33 -6.87
CA ARG A 52 -5.43 8.96 -6.44
C ARG A 52 -4.14 8.16 -6.30
N VAL A 53 -4.14 7.25 -5.37
CA VAL A 53 -2.93 6.57 -4.90
C VAL A 53 -3.01 5.08 -5.19
N ASN A 54 -1.90 4.52 -5.69
CA ASN A 54 -1.59 3.10 -5.56
C ASN A 54 -0.81 2.91 -4.24
N GLY A 55 -1.43 2.23 -3.29
CA GLY A 55 -0.84 2.00 -1.97
C GLY A 55 0.07 0.77 -1.95
N ASP A 56 1.36 0.94 -2.23
CA ASP A 56 2.38 -0.03 -1.84
C ASP A 56 3.03 0.44 -0.54
N PHE A 57 2.46 0.02 0.56
CA PHE A 57 2.94 0.45 1.88
C PHE A 57 4.23 -0.25 2.31
N SER A 58 4.69 -1.28 1.61
CA SER A 58 5.94 -1.96 1.93
C SER A 58 7.16 -1.02 1.81
N HIS A 59 7.10 -0.07 0.86
CA HIS A 59 8.14 0.93 0.68
C HIS A 59 8.28 1.85 1.89
N TRP A 60 7.17 2.33 2.43
CA TRP A 60 7.18 3.16 3.64
C TRP A 60 7.50 2.36 4.89
N TYR A 61 6.96 1.14 4.97
CA TYR A 61 7.16 0.27 6.13
C TYR A 61 8.63 -0.04 6.36
N THR A 62 9.35 -0.37 5.29
CA THR A 62 10.79 -0.61 5.33
C THR A 62 11.59 0.70 5.37
N GLY A 63 11.32 1.63 4.45
CA GLY A 63 12.13 2.83 4.26
C GLY A 63 12.05 3.85 5.39
N GLN A 64 10.98 3.82 6.18
CA GLN A 64 10.76 4.73 7.30
C GLN A 64 10.56 3.97 8.63
N GLU A 65 10.92 2.70 8.65
CA GLU A 65 10.82 1.85 9.85
C GLU A 65 9.48 2.02 10.58
N PHE A 66 8.39 1.78 9.88
CA PHE A 66 7.04 2.11 10.32
C PHE A 66 6.63 1.46 11.65
N VAL A 67 7.26 0.34 11.98
CA VAL A 67 7.00 -0.41 13.22
C VAL A 67 7.45 0.35 14.47
N TYR A 68 8.45 1.23 14.34
CA TYR A 68 9.00 1.97 15.47
C TYR A 68 8.36 3.35 15.62
N GLY A 69 8.36 3.89 16.82
CA GLY A 69 7.87 5.25 17.09
C GLY A 69 6.34 5.42 17.08
N GLY A 70 5.57 4.33 17.25
CA GLY A 70 4.11 4.36 17.35
C GLY A 70 3.42 4.24 15.99
N PHE A 71 3.04 3.02 15.63
CA PHE A 71 2.34 2.70 14.39
C PHE A 71 1.02 3.47 14.25
N GLU A 72 0.23 3.54 15.31
CA GLU A 72 -1.08 4.21 15.34
C GLU A 72 -0.97 5.71 15.04
N ALA A 73 0.04 6.38 15.57
CA ALA A 73 0.28 7.78 15.27
C ALA A 73 0.65 8.02 13.81
N LYS A 74 1.44 7.12 13.22
CA LYS A 74 1.76 7.17 11.78
C LYS A 74 0.51 6.89 10.93
N MET A 75 -0.33 5.93 11.33
CA MET A 75 -1.61 5.65 10.66
C MET A 75 -2.51 6.88 10.64
N GLN A 76 -2.66 7.57 11.77
CA GLN A 76 -3.44 8.81 11.83
C GLN A 76 -2.83 9.91 10.95
N PHE A 77 -1.51 10.02 10.92
CA PHE A 77 -0.84 11.02 10.11
C PHE A 77 -1.06 10.83 8.60
N ILE A 78 -1.03 9.57 8.12
CA ILE A 78 -1.21 9.25 6.69
C ILE A 78 -2.69 9.07 6.30
N GLU A 79 -3.63 9.29 7.20
CA GLU A 79 -5.07 9.14 6.91
C GLU A 79 -5.50 9.85 5.62
N PRO A 80 -5.06 11.09 5.29
CA PRO A 80 -5.38 11.74 4.03
C PRO A 80 -4.92 10.95 2.79
N VAL A 81 -3.85 10.16 2.91
CA VAL A 81 -3.37 9.30 1.82
C VAL A 81 -4.24 8.06 1.69
N LEU A 82 -4.58 7.41 2.82
CA LEU A 82 -5.45 6.23 2.84
C LEU A 82 -6.82 6.50 2.21
N GLU A 83 -7.37 7.71 2.40
CA GLU A 83 -8.59 8.17 1.76
C GLU A 83 -8.51 8.23 0.22
N ARG A 84 -7.32 8.35 -0.33
CA ARG A 84 -7.06 8.50 -1.78
C ARG A 84 -6.67 7.21 -2.47
N VAL A 85 -6.53 6.11 -1.73
CA VAL A 85 -6.17 4.81 -2.30
C VAL A 85 -7.30 4.30 -3.21
N ARG A 86 -6.90 3.91 -4.44
CA ARG A 86 -7.79 3.33 -5.45
C ARG A 86 -7.19 2.09 -6.09
N PHE A 87 -5.98 1.77 -5.70
CA PHE A 87 -5.25 0.57 -6.10
C PHE A 87 -4.34 0.15 -4.95
N LEU A 88 -4.16 -1.14 -4.73
CA LEU A 88 -3.27 -1.68 -3.70
C LEU A 88 -2.30 -2.69 -4.30
N HIS A 89 -1.02 -2.44 -4.13
CA HIS A 89 -0.01 -3.48 -4.26
C HIS A 89 0.08 -4.26 -2.95
N GLY A 90 -0.19 -5.56 -3.05
CA GLY A 90 -0.14 -6.47 -1.92
C GLY A 90 1.25 -7.05 -1.73
N ARG A 91 2.07 -6.37 -0.95
CA ARG A 91 3.38 -6.86 -0.51
C ARG A 91 3.54 -6.58 0.97
N ILE A 92 4.06 -7.54 1.71
CA ILE A 92 4.42 -7.39 3.11
C ILE A 92 5.94 -7.39 3.23
N GLY A 93 6.44 -6.37 3.90
CA GLY A 93 7.83 -6.24 4.29
C GLY A 93 7.99 -6.13 5.80
N ASN A 94 9.22 -6.10 6.26
CA ASN A 94 9.58 -5.75 7.63
C ASN A 94 10.59 -4.58 7.61
N PRO A 95 11.05 -4.05 8.76
CA PRO A 95 12.00 -2.95 8.76
C PRO A 95 13.30 -3.20 8.00
N GLY A 96 13.71 -4.46 7.87
CA GLY A 96 14.97 -4.84 7.20
C GLY A 96 14.82 -5.30 5.77
N SER A 97 13.60 -5.64 5.32
CA SER A 97 13.36 -6.21 3.99
C SER A 97 11.99 -5.82 3.46
N ILE A 98 11.96 -5.34 2.23
CA ILE A 98 10.72 -4.86 1.59
C ILE A 98 9.75 -6.00 1.22
N GLN A 99 10.26 -7.21 1.06
CA GLN A 99 9.50 -8.41 0.75
C GLN A 99 10.01 -9.55 1.61
N VAL A 100 9.11 -10.17 2.35
CA VAL A 100 9.41 -11.31 3.24
C VAL A 100 8.41 -12.42 3.02
N ASP A 101 8.80 -13.65 3.33
CA ASP A 101 7.86 -14.75 3.50
C ASP A 101 6.97 -14.44 4.72
N ILE A 102 5.67 -14.51 4.54
CA ILE A 102 4.71 -14.26 5.60
C ILE A 102 4.27 -15.55 6.31
N GLY A 103 4.59 -16.71 5.73
CA GLY A 103 4.37 -18.02 6.33
C GLY A 103 3.02 -18.17 7.05
N GLU A 104 3.03 -18.88 8.16
CA GLU A 104 1.94 -18.96 9.13
C GLU A 104 2.18 -17.98 10.32
N ASP A 105 3.18 -17.12 10.23
CA ASP A 105 3.66 -16.32 11.34
C ASP A 105 2.74 -15.12 11.61
N GLU A 106 2.40 -14.91 12.89
CA GLU A 106 1.66 -13.75 13.38
C GLU A 106 2.59 -12.58 13.73
N ALA A 107 3.64 -12.37 12.96
CA ALA A 107 4.56 -11.27 13.20
C ALA A 107 3.82 -9.92 13.24
N PRO A 108 4.17 -9.00 14.13
CA PRO A 108 3.45 -7.73 14.32
C PRO A 108 3.27 -6.92 13.03
N TYR A 109 4.25 -6.99 12.11
CA TYR A 109 4.17 -6.29 10.84
C TYR A 109 3.03 -6.78 9.94
N ILE A 110 2.62 -8.05 10.01
CA ILE A 110 1.46 -8.57 9.27
C ILE A 110 0.18 -7.88 9.73
N GLY A 111 0.00 -7.73 11.04
CA GLY A 111 -1.11 -6.97 11.63
C GLY A 111 -1.17 -5.52 11.16
N HIS A 112 0.00 -4.88 11.04
CA HIS A 112 0.10 -3.50 10.55
C HIS A 112 -0.32 -3.38 9.07
N PHE A 113 0.10 -4.29 8.20
CA PHE A 113 -0.36 -4.29 6.81
C PHE A 113 -1.86 -4.58 6.70
N ARG A 114 -2.40 -5.49 7.51
CA ARG A 114 -3.85 -5.71 7.59
C ARG A 114 -4.59 -4.42 7.98
N ALA A 115 -4.06 -3.64 8.92
CA ALA A 115 -4.66 -2.37 9.33
C ALA A 115 -4.62 -1.33 8.20
N LEU A 116 -3.47 -1.17 7.52
CA LEU A 116 -3.30 -0.27 6.38
C LEU A 116 -4.27 -0.59 5.24
N TRP A 117 -4.36 -1.87 4.86
CA TRP A 117 -5.27 -2.30 3.79
C TRP A 117 -6.74 -2.17 4.19
N THR A 118 -7.11 -2.61 5.39
CA THR A 118 -8.50 -2.47 5.90
C THR A 118 -8.93 -1.01 5.89
N ARG A 119 -8.08 -0.10 6.38
CA ARG A 119 -8.41 1.32 6.43
C ARG A 119 -8.55 1.96 5.06
N SER A 120 -7.68 1.61 4.12
CA SER A 120 -7.78 2.05 2.72
C SER A 120 -9.07 1.54 2.07
N MET A 121 -9.42 0.27 2.29
CA MET A 121 -10.65 -0.35 1.77
C MET A 121 -11.90 0.26 2.40
N GLU A 122 -11.89 0.58 3.68
CA GLU A 122 -12.99 1.27 4.38
C GLU A 122 -13.24 2.65 3.77
N HIS A 123 -12.20 3.44 3.54
CA HIS A 123 -12.33 4.74 2.87
C HIS A 123 -12.84 4.62 1.44
N PHE A 124 -12.36 3.63 0.70
CA PHE A 124 -12.88 3.35 -0.64
C PHE A 124 -14.39 3.06 -0.59
N LEU A 125 -14.84 2.15 0.27
CA LEU A 125 -16.23 1.75 0.40
C LEU A 125 -17.16 2.92 0.77
N ARG A 126 -16.70 3.84 1.60
CA ARG A 126 -17.47 5.03 1.98
C ARG A 126 -17.68 6.04 0.84
N GLN A 127 -16.86 5.97 -0.19
CA GLN A 127 -16.84 6.91 -1.32
C GLN A 127 -17.28 6.25 -2.63
N ALA A 128 -17.37 4.92 -2.68
CA ALA A 128 -17.63 4.15 -3.89
C ALA A 128 -19.08 4.32 -4.36
N SER A 129 -19.23 4.44 -5.67
CA SER A 129 -20.51 4.37 -6.38
C SER A 129 -20.74 2.94 -6.90
N PRO A 130 -21.99 2.56 -7.25
CA PRO A 130 -22.25 1.27 -7.89
C PRO A 130 -21.42 1.11 -9.17
N GLY A 131 -20.65 0.02 -9.24
CA GLY A 131 -19.75 -0.25 -10.36
C GLY A 131 -18.31 0.13 -10.12
N ASP A 132 -17.98 0.89 -9.09
CA ASP A 132 -16.61 1.15 -8.69
C ASP A 132 -15.94 -0.12 -8.15
N PHE A 133 -14.64 -0.24 -8.37
CA PHE A 133 -13.85 -1.35 -7.88
C PHE A 133 -12.49 -0.88 -7.36
N LEU A 134 -11.97 -1.59 -6.38
CA LEU A 134 -10.62 -1.43 -5.84
C LEU A 134 -9.78 -2.65 -6.24
N CYS A 135 -8.73 -2.43 -7.03
CA CYS A 135 -7.80 -3.49 -7.36
C CYS A 135 -6.87 -3.79 -6.19
N PHE A 136 -6.66 -5.08 -5.93
CA PHE A 136 -5.58 -5.57 -5.07
C PHE A 136 -4.73 -6.55 -5.87
N VAL A 137 -3.46 -6.21 -6.06
CA VAL A 137 -2.52 -7.01 -6.85
C VAL A 137 -1.36 -7.45 -5.95
N PRO A 138 -1.22 -8.75 -5.65
CA PRO A 138 -0.03 -9.25 -5.01
C PRO A 138 1.20 -8.95 -5.87
N GLU A 139 2.09 -8.10 -5.38
CA GLU A 139 3.31 -7.72 -6.09
C GLU A 139 4.52 -8.37 -5.42
N LEU A 140 4.87 -9.57 -5.87
CA LEU A 140 6.03 -10.32 -5.38
C LEU A 140 7.10 -10.43 -6.45
N LEU A 141 8.19 -9.73 -6.25
CA LEU A 141 9.24 -9.55 -7.23
C LEU A 141 10.42 -10.51 -6.98
N SER A 142 11.12 -10.83 -8.06
CA SER A 142 12.24 -11.78 -8.04
C SER A 142 13.45 -11.25 -7.27
N PRO A 143 14.24 -12.14 -6.64
CA PRO A 143 15.57 -11.81 -6.12
C PRO A 143 16.53 -11.25 -7.17
N ARG A 144 16.31 -11.52 -8.45
CA ARG A 144 17.14 -10.97 -9.55
C ARG A 144 17.10 -9.45 -9.65
N ILE A 145 16.04 -8.83 -9.10
CA ILE A 145 15.91 -7.38 -9.00
C ILE A 145 15.94 -6.90 -7.55
N TYR A 146 16.51 -7.71 -6.67
CA TYR A 146 16.81 -7.39 -5.27
C TYR A 146 15.62 -7.17 -4.34
N TYR A 147 14.42 -7.63 -4.68
CA TYR A 147 13.25 -7.55 -3.80
C TYR A 147 13.06 -8.82 -2.99
N GLY A 148 13.03 -9.99 -3.64
CA GLY A 148 12.94 -11.28 -2.95
C GLY A 148 14.24 -11.63 -2.22
N ARG A 149 14.12 -12.24 -1.07
CA ARG A 149 15.27 -12.74 -0.30
C ARG A 149 15.70 -14.12 -0.78
N VAL A 150 16.98 -14.42 -0.61
CA VAL A 150 17.55 -15.73 -0.89
C VAL A 150 18.32 -16.23 0.32
N PHE A 151 18.29 -17.53 0.50
CA PHE A 151 19.04 -18.25 1.53
C PHE A 151 19.81 -19.41 0.90
N ARG A 152 20.86 -19.87 1.58
CA ARG A 152 21.53 -21.12 1.21
C ARG A 152 20.80 -22.27 1.87
N ASP A 153 20.42 -23.27 1.07
CA ASP A 153 19.88 -24.53 1.59
C ASP A 153 21.02 -25.39 2.20
N ALA A 154 20.65 -26.55 2.73
CA ALA A 154 21.59 -27.48 3.35
C ALA A 154 22.68 -28.00 2.38
N GLY A 155 22.45 -27.95 1.08
CA GLY A 155 23.41 -28.29 0.02
C GLY A 155 24.28 -27.11 -0.39
N GLY A 156 24.04 -25.89 0.16
CA GLY A 156 24.78 -24.68 -0.18
C GLY A 156 24.20 -23.92 -1.40
N GLU A 157 23.14 -24.42 -2.02
CA GLU A 157 22.48 -23.80 -3.15
C GLU A 157 21.62 -22.59 -2.72
N LEU A 158 21.62 -21.55 -3.55
CA LEU A 158 20.78 -20.37 -3.32
C LEU A 158 19.32 -20.68 -3.71
N ARG A 159 18.43 -20.46 -2.75
CA ARG A 159 16.98 -20.59 -2.93
C ARG A 159 16.27 -19.30 -2.57
N GLU A 160 15.19 -19.01 -3.29
CA GLU A 160 14.24 -17.97 -2.83
C GLU A 160 13.66 -18.38 -1.47
N GLU A 161 13.38 -17.40 -0.64
CA GLU A 161 12.82 -17.62 0.71
C GLU A 161 11.51 -18.40 0.66
N SER A 162 10.69 -18.14 -0.36
CA SER A 162 9.40 -18.80 -0.55
C SER A 162 8.98 -18.80 -2.01
N ASP A 163 8.00 -19.66 -2.33
CA ASP A 163 7.35 -19.64 -3.64
C ASP A 163 6.42 -18.43 -3.76
N ARG A 164 6.73 -17.53 -4.69
CA ARG A 164 6.00 -16.26 -4.88
C ARG A 164 4.53 -16.48 -5.29
N TRP A 165 4.22 -17.57 -6.01
CA TRP A 165 2.84 -17.87 -6.37
C TRP A 165 2.03 -18.26 -5.14
N THR A 166 2.55 -19.18 -4.34
CA THR A 166 1.94 -19.59 -3.06
C THR A 166 1.73 -18.38 -2.15
N GLN A 167 2.74 -17.53 -2.00
CA GLN A 167 2.64 -16.29 -1.21
C GLN A 167 1.58 -15.33 -1.76
N SER A 168 1.44 -15.21 -3.07
CA SER A 168 0.41 -14.36 -3.68
C SER A 168 -1.01 -14.82 -3.33
N LEU A 169 -1.24 -16.13 -3.23
CA LEU A 169 -2.52 -16.68 -2.80
C LEU A 169 -2.82 -16.37 -1.33
N VAL A 170 -1.80 -16.42 -0.47
CA VAL A 170 -1.93 -16.02 0.95
C VAL A 170 -2.26 -14.52 1.06
N LEU A 171 -1.52 -13.66 0.35
CA LEU A 171 -1.78 -12.22 0.34
C LEU A 171 -3.19 -11.88 -0.16
N ARG A 172 -3.66 -12.57 -1.21
CA ARG A 172 -5.03 -12.45 -1.69
C ARG A 172 -6.05 -12.79 -0.61
N LYS A 173 -5.83 -13.88 0.12
CA LYS A 173 -6.72 -14.28 1.22
C LYS A 173 -6.75 -13.22 2.33
N ILE A 174 -5.58 -12.72 2.72
CA ILE A 174 -5.47 -11.63 3.70
C ILE A 174 -6.26 -10.39 3.23
N ALA A 175 -6.12 -10.01 1.96
CA ALA A 175 -6.84 -8.87 1.41
C ALA A 175 -8.37 -9.08 1.41
N GLN A 176 -8.85 -10.27 1.10
CA GLN A 176 -10.27 -10.62 1.19
C GLN A 176 -10.79 -10.46 2.62
N ASP A 177 -10.05 -10.94 3.62
CA ASP A 177 -10.42 -10.80 5.03
C ASP A 177 -10.43 -9.33 5.47
N CYS A 178 -9.45 -8.53 5.00
CA CYS A 178 -9.42 -7.08 5.22
C CYS A 178 -10.64 -6.39 4.60
N PHE A 179 -11.05 -6.79 3.40
CA PHE A 179 -12.19 -6.20 2.72
C PHE A 179 -13.51 -6.50 3.45
N VAL A 180 -13.72 -7.74 3.88
CA VAL A 180 -14.89 -8.11 4.70
C VAL A 180 -14.95 -7.31 6.01
N LYS A 181 -13.79 -7.14 6.66
CA LYS A 181 -13.69 -6.29 7.86
C LYS A 181 -14.03 -4.83 7.56
N ALA A 182 -13.53 -4.29 6.45
CA ALA A 182 -13.81 -2.92 6.01
C ALA A 182 -15.30 -2.69 5.71
N GLN A 183 -16.00 -3.67 5.10
CA GLN A 183 -17.44 -3.62 4.89
C GLN A 183 -18.20 -3.51 6.22
N THR A 184 -17.87 -4.36 7.19
CA THR A 184 -18.50 -4.32 8.52
C THR A 184 -18.31 -2.97 9.21
N LEU A 185 -17.13 -2.37 9.11
CA LEU A 185 -16.82 -1.05 9.69
C LEU A 185 -17.58 0.07 8.98
N SER A 186 -17.67 0.00 7.65
CA SER A 186 -18.40 0.99 6.84
C SER A 186 -19.90 0.96 7.16
N ASP A 187 -20.52 -0.22 7.23
CA ASP A 187 -21.94 -0.38 7.52
C ASP A 187 -22.31 0.12 8.93
N SER A 188 -21.45 -0.17 9.91
CA SER A 188 -21.63 0.30 11.30
C SER A 188 -21.58 1.83 11.41
N ALA A 189 -20.79 2.50 10.58
CA ALA A 189 -20.68 3.96 10.55
C ALA A 189 -21.91 4.63 9.92
N ILE A 190 -22.60 3.95 9.01
CA ILE A 190 -23.85 4.43 8.37
C ILE A 190 -25.03 4.22 9.32
N GLY A 191 -25.13 3.06 9.97
CA GLY A 191 -26.23 2.73 10.90
C GLY A 191 -26.24 3.54 12.20
N GLY A 192 -25.13 4.11 12.61
CA GLY A 192 -25.02 4.96 13.81
C GLY A 192 -25.39 6.45 13.60
N ARG A 193 -25.80 6.83 12.38
CA ARG A 193 -26.23 8.20 12.04
C ARG A 193 -27.75 8.34 11.83
N ALA A 194 -28.52 7.29 12.09
CA ALA A 194 -29.98 7.25 11.96
C ALA A 194 -30.68 7.58 13.28
#